data_674b79d95f07af1b1c21173ab70e4acb
#
_entry.id   674b79d95f07af1b1c21173ab70e4acb
#
_cell.length_a   1.000
_cell.length_b   1.000
_cell.length_c   1.000
_cell.angle_alpha   90.00
_cell.angle_beta   90.00
_cell.angle_gamma   90.00
#
_symmetry.space_group_name_H-M   'P 1'
#
loop_
_entity.id
_entity.type
_entity.pdbx_description
1 polymer ?
#
loop_
_entity_poly.entity_id
_entity_poly.type
_entity_poly.pdbx_seq_one_letter_code
_entity_poly.pdbx_strand_id
1 'polypeptide(L)'
;MSELLQALYQGDRAKADTLLAEIPELTIFEAAAAGRTDRARELLRDDPSLANAFGDDGFHPLGLACFFGHVETARELLENGADVNALSRNARIQTAAIHAAAASSEEGTDQGARYELVELVLDHGADPNLPQGGGFRAIDAARQNGDKRVEQLLRERGAAD
;
A
#
# COMPACT_ATOMS: atom_id res chain seq x y z
N MET A 1 -12.74 11.02 3.60
CA MET A 1 -11.47 10.58 4.26
C MET A 1 -11.60 10.82 5.74
N SER A 2 -11.34 9.80 6.57
CA SER A 2 -11.43 9.92 8.03
C SER A 2 -10.28 10.77 8.61
N GLU A 3 -10.47 11.28 9.84
CA GLU A 3 -9.42 12.03 10.54
C GLU A 3 -8.16 11.19 10.77
N LEU A 4 -8.31 9.89 11.01
CA LEU A 4 -7.19 8.96 11.16
C LEU A 4 -6.36 8.88 9.87
N LEU A 5 -7.00 8.70 8.73
CA LEU A 5 -6.30 8.68 7.44
C LEU A 5 -5.59 10.01 7.16
N GLN A 6 -6.24 11.14 7.48
CA GLN A 6 -5.60 12.45 7.36
C GLN A 6 -4.35 12.57 8.23
N ALA A 7 -4.42 12.16 9.50
CA ALA A 7 -3.28 12.18 10.41
C ALA A 7 -2.13 11.31 9.89
N LEU A 8 -2.43 10.12 9.38
CA LEU A 8 -1.44 9.21 8.80
C LEU A 8 -0.77 9.82 7.56
N TYR A 9 -1.53 10.41 6.64
CA TYR A 9 -0.96 11.08 5.46
C TYR A 9 -0.11 12.29 5.79
N GLN A 10 -0.43 13.00 6.87
CA GLN A 10 0.34 14.16 7.36
C GLN A 10 1.57 13.76 8.18
N GLY A 11 1.72 12.47 8.50
CA GLY A 11 2.78 11.99 9.38
C GLY A 11 2.61 12.41 10.84
N ASP A 12 1.40 12.83 11.24
CA ASP A 12 1.08 13.20 12.63
C ASP A 12 0.81 11.95 13.45
N ARG A 13 1.89 11.32 13.90
CA ARG A 13 1.85 10.08 14.68
C ARG A 13 1.12 10.26 16.00
N ALA A 14 1.33 11.36 16.69
CA ALA A 14 0.70 11.61 17.98
C ALA A 14 -0.83 11.67 17.86
N LYS A 15 -1.32 12.36 16.83
CA LYS A 15 -2.75 12.41 16.52
C LYS A 15 -3.28 11.04 16.07
N ALA A 16 -2.54 10.35 15.21
CA ALA A 16 -2.93 9.02 14.75
C ALA A 16 -3.05 8.03 15.91
N ASP A 17 -2.09 8.01 16.84
CA ASP A 17 -2.10 7.13 18.02
C ASP A 17 -3.28 7.44 18.94
N THR A 18 -3.58 8.73 19.15
CA THR A 18 -4.76 9.16 19.93
C THR A 18 -6.04 8.65 19.28
N LEU A 19 -6.21 8.87 17.98
CA LEU A 19 -7.40 8.43 17.25
C LEU A 19 -7.54 6.91 17.23
N LEU A 20 -6.44 6.18 17.07
CA LEU A 20 -6.43 4.71 17.14
C LEU A 20 -6.89 4.16 18.49
N ALA A 21 -6.60 4.89 19.59
CA ALA A 21 -7.05 4.51 20.91
C ALA A 21 -8.54 4.82 21.16
N GLU A 22 -9.09 5.82 20.45
CA GLU A 22 -10.47 6.29 20.64
C GLU A 22 -11.48 5.62 19.70
N ILE A 23 -11.05 5.22 18.48
CA ILE A 23 -11.93 4.62 17.48
C ILE A 23 -12.23 3.15 17.86
N PRO A 24 -13.49 2.82 18.17
CA PRO A 24 -13.85 1.46 18.62
C PRO A 24 -13.76 0.43 17.50
N GLU A 25 -14.04 0.84 16.27
CA GLU A 25 -14.02 -0.05 15.11
C GLU A 25 -13.39 0.66 13.90
N LEU A 26 -12.26 0.12 13.45
CA LEU A 26 -11.60 0.60 12.24
C LEU A 26 -12.28 0.00 10.99
N THR A 27 -12.40 0.81 9.95
CA THR A 27 -12.72 0.33 8.60
C THR A 27 -11.54 -0.45 8.01
N ILE A 28 -11.77 -1.16 6.89
CA ILE A 28 -10.69 -1.87 6.19
C ILE A 28 -9.60 -0.89 5.71
N PHE A 29 -9.97 0.32 5.32
CA PHE A 29 -9.03 1.36 4.87
C PHE A 29 -8.16 1.86 6.01
N GLU A 30 -8.74 2.13 7.15
CA GLU A 30 -8.04 2.56 8.37
C GLU A 30 -7.14 1.45 8.91
N ALA A 31 -7.63 0.21 8.94
CA ALA A 31 -6.85 -0.94 9.36
C ALA A 31 -5.63 -1.17 8.43
N ALA A 32 -5.82 -1.03 7.12
CA ALA A 32 -4.76 -1.16 6.14
C ALA A 32 -3.71 -0.05 6.28
N ALA A 33 -4.14 1.20 6.37
CA ALA A 33 -3.25 2.36 6.50
C ALA A 33 -2.49 2.39 7.83
N ALA A 34 -3.09 1.90 8.91
CA ALA A 34 -2.49 1.86 10.24
C ALA A 34 -1.75 0.56 10.55
N GLY A 35 -1.72 -0.41 9.64
CA GLY A 35 -1.06 -1.70 9.85
C GLY A 35 -1.72 -2.57 10.92
N ARG A 36 -3.03 -2.44 11.10
CA ARG A 36 -3.81 -3.25 12.05
C ARG A 36 -4.23 -4.56 11.38
N THR A 37 -3.27 -5.47 11.21
CA THR A 37 -3.43 -6.72 10.48
C THR A 37 -4.53 -7.61 11.08
N ASP A 38 -4.61 -7.72 12.41
CA ASP A 38 -5.66 -8.53 13.06
C ASP A 38 -7.06 -7.99 12.75
N ARG A 39 -7.23 -6.66 12.77
CA ARG A 39 -8.50 -6.05 12.42
C ARG A 39 -8.83 -6.24 10.93
N ALA A 40 -7.85 -6.09 10.05
CA ALA A 40 -8.04 -6.37 8.62
C ALA A 40 -8.47 -7.83 8.39
N ARG A 41 -7.84 -8.79 9.09
CA ARG A 41 -8.19 -10.20 9.03
C ARG A 41 -9.63 -10.48 9.47
N GLU A 42 -10.07 -9.88 10.56
CA GLU A 42 -11.46 -10.00 11.05
C GLU A 42 -12.45 -9.50 9.98
N LEU A 43 -12.22 -8.30 9.45
CA LEU A 43 -13.08 -7.70 8.44
C LEU A 43 -13.14 -8.54 7.16
N LEU A 44 -12.00 -9.04 6.69
CA LEU A 44 -11.92 -9.87 5.47
C LEU A 44 -12.56 -11.25 5.65
N ARG A 45 -12.53 -11.80 6.86
CA ARG A 45 -13.23 -13.04 7.17
C ARG A 45 -14.74 -12.87 7.10
N ASP A 46 -15.24 -11.73 7.58
CA ASP A 46 -16.68 -11.43 7.58
C ASP A 46 -17.16 -11.02 6.17
N ASP A 47 -16.35 -10.27 5.43
CA ASP A 47 -16.64 -9.83 4.08
C ASP A 47 -15.35 -9.80 3.21
N PRO A 48 -15.03 -10.87 2.49
CA PRO A 48 -13.84 -10.93 1.63
C PRO A 48 -13.81 -9.90 0.51
N SER A 49 -14.97 -9.36 0.09
CA SER A 49 -15.04 -8.34 -0.96
C SER A 49 -14.35 -7.03 -0.57
N LEU A 50 -14.14 -6.80 0.73
CA LEU A 50 -13.43 -5.62 1.24
C LEU A 50 -11.98 -5.55 0.76
N ALA A 51 -11.37 -6.68 0.38
CA ALA A 51 -10.02 -6.70 -0.18
C ALA A 51 -9.89 -5.84 -1.46
N ASN A 52 -10.97 -5.70 -2.22
CA ASN A 52 -11.05 -4.95 -3.47
C ASN A 52 -11.97 -3.73 -3.40
N ALA A 53 -12.33 -3.28 -2.20
CA ALA A 53 -13.13 -2.09 -2.01
C ALA A 53 -12.32 -0.81 -2.30
N PHE A 54 -13.01 0.27 -2.65
CA PHE A 54 -12.42 1.60 -2.82
C PHE A 54 -13.01 2.55 -1.78
N GLY A 55 -12.15 3.32 -1.15
CA GLY A 55 -12.56 4.36 -0.22
C GLY A 55 -13.13 5.60 -0.94
N ASP A 56 -13.64 6.54 -0.18
CA ASP A 56 -14.19 7.80 -0.71
C ASP A 56 -13.12 8.63 -1.44
N ASP A 57 -11.86 8.46 -1.07
CA ASP A 57 -10.70 9.07 -1.71
C ASP A 57 -10.21 8.31 -2.95
N GLY A 58 -10.83 7.18 -3.27
CA GLY A 58 -10.50 6.34 -4.43
C GLY A 58 -9.34 5.38 -4.23
N PHE A 59 -8.74 5.32 -3.04
CA PHE A 59 -7.69 4.34 -2.75
C PHE A 59 -8.28 3.00 -2.27
N HIS A 60 -7.56 1.90 -2.52
CA HIS A 60 -7.93 0.57 -2.08
C HIS A 60 -7.02 0.10 -0.92
N PRO A 61 -7.46 -0.88 -0.11
CA PRO A 61 -6.72 -1.29 1.09
C PRO A 61 -5.28 -1.73 0.82
N LEU A 62 -5.04 -2.50 -0.25
CA LEU A 62 -3.68 -2.95 -0.60
C LEU A 62 -2.75 -1.78 -0.91
N GLY A 63 -3.23 -0.78 -1.66
CA GLY A 63 -2.46 0.42 -1.94
C GLY A 63 -2.09 1.19 -0.66
N LEU A 64 -3.02 1.30 0.28
CA LEU A 64 -2.79 1.95 1.57
C LEU A 64 -1.76 1.19 2.42
N ALA A 65 -1.90 -0.14 2.53
CA ALA A 65 -0.94 -0.96 3.27
C ALA A 65 0.47 -0.85 2.68
N CYS A 66 0.59 -0.88 1.36
CA CYS A 66 1.87 -0.71 0.66
C CYS A 66 2.46 0.69 0.85
N PHE A 67 1.66 1.74 0.70
CA PHE A 67 2.13 3.12 0.84
C PHE A 67 2.67 3.42 2.25
N PHE A 68 1.98 2.91 3.28
CA PHE A 68 2.40 3.10 4.67
C PHE A 68 3.39 2.05 5.19
N GLY A 69 3.84 1.11 4.36
CA GLY A 69 4.93 0.19 4.72
C GLY A 69 4.52 -1.03 5.53
N HIS A 70 3.26 -1.46 5.47
CA HIS A 70 2.73 -2.55 6.28
C HIS A 70 2.72 -3.89 5.55
N VAL A 71 3.85 -4.61 5.60
CA VAL A 71 4.08 -5.88 4.87
C VAL A 71 3.05 -6.95 5.23
N GLU A 72 2.82 -7.20 6.51
CA GLU A 72 1.90 -8.26 6.96
C GLU A 72 0.44 -7.97 6.58
N THR A 73 0.03 -6.71 6.67
CA THR A 73 -1.32 -6.31 6.25
C THR A 73 -1.49 -6.45 4.74
N ALA A 74 -0.47 -6.07 3.96
CA ALA A 74 -0.47 -6.26 2.51
C ALA A 74 -0.56 -7.75 2.14
N ARG A 75 0.18 -8.61 2.85
CA ARG A 75 0.11 -10.07 2.68
C ARG A 75 -1.29 -10.60 2.95
N GLU A 76 -1.90 -10.21 4.05
CA GLU A 76 -3.26 -10.62 4.43
C GLU A 76 -4.28 -10.24 3.36
N LEU A 77 -4.18 -9.02 2.82
CA LEU A 77 -5.05 -8.55 1.74
C LEU A 77 -4.87 -9.37 0.45
N LEU A 78 -3.63 -9.66 0.06
CA LEU A 78 -3.32 -10.46 -1.13
C LEU A 78 -3.82 -11.90 -0.99
N GLU A 79 -3.65 -12.50 0.17
CA GLU A 79 -4.13 -13.87 0.47
C GLU A 79 -5.67 -13.94 0.46
N ASN A 80 -6.36 -12.83 0.71
CA ASN A 80 -7.82 -12.72 0.61
C ASN A 80 -8.32 -12.21 -0.76
N GLY A 81 -7.48 -12.22 -1.79
CA GLY A 81 -7.88 -11.98 -3.17
C GLY A 81 -7.84 -10.52 -3.62
N ALA A 82 -7.07 -9.67 -2.96
CA ALA A 82 -6.84 -8.31 -3.46
C ALA A 82 -6.23 -8.36 -4.87
N ASP A 83 -6.77 -7.56 -5.79
CA ASP A 83 -6.23 -7.41 -7.14
C ASP A 83 -4.95 -6.57 -7.08
N VAL A 84 -3.82 -7.23 -7.27
CA VAL A 84 -2.49 -6.63 -7.16
C VAL A 84 -2.22 -5.55 -8.21
N ASN A 85 -2.91 -5.60 -9.36
CA ASN A 85 -2.78 -4.65 -10.46
C ASN A 85 -3.92 -3.62 -10.54
N ALA A 86 -4.84 -3.61 -9.56
CA ALA A 86 -5.89 -2.62 -9.53
C ALA A 86 -5.31 -1.20 -9.39
N LEU A 87 -5.72 -0.32 -10.29
CA LEU A 87 -5.41 1.11 -10.18
C LEU A 87 -6.42 1.78 -9.24
N SER A 88 -5.93 2.68 -8.40
CA SER A 88 -6.80 3.52 -7.58
C SER A 88 -7.73 4.37 -8.45
N ARG A 89 -8.87 4.73 -7.89
CA ARG A 89 -9.89 5.59 -8.53
C ARG A 89 -9.77 7.04 -8.10
N ASN A 90 -8.62 7.41 -7.52
CA ASN A 90 -8.36 8.79 -7.13
C ASN A 90 -8.22 9.68 -8.38
N ALA A 91 -8.86 10.86 -8.35
CA ALA A 91 -8.87 11.75 -9.52
C ALA A 91 -7.51 12.37 -9.85
N ARG A 92 -6.59 12.41 -8.88
CA ARG A 92 -5.26 13.02 -9.04
C ARG A 92 -4.17 11.99 -9.27
N ILE A 93 -4.29 10.83 -8.64
CA ILE A 93 -3.25 9.80 -8.64
C ILE A 93 -3.90 8.44 -8.87
N GLN A 94 -3.60 7.84 -10.01
CA GLN A 94 -4.02 6.46 -10.32
C GLN A 94 -2.82 5.54 -10.13
N THR A 95 -2.75 4.90 -8.97
CA THR A 95 -1.64 4.02 -8.59
C THR A 95 -2.11 2.61 -8.29
N ALA A 96 -1.30 1.62 -8.65
CA ALA A 96 -1.45 0.25 -8.16
C ALA A 96 -0.54 0.00 -6.95
N ALA A 97 -0.68 -1.17 -6.34
CA ALA A 97 0.11 -1.55 -5.17
C ALA A 97 1.63 -1.46 -5.39
N ILE A 98 2.12 -1.83 -6.58
CA ILE A 98 3.56 -1.78 -6.90
C ILE A 98 4.11 -0.35 -6.86
N HIS A 99 3.34 0.65 -7.31
CA HIS A 99 3.75 2.06 -7.24
C HIS A 99 3.79 2.54 -5.80
N ALA A 100 2.75 2.22 -5.03
CA ALA A 100 2.66 2.56 -3.62
C ALA A 100 3.81 1.92 -2.82
N ALA A 101 4.12 0.65 -3.08
CA ALA A 101 5.23 -0.06 -2.46
C ALA A 101 6.58 0.58 -2.77
N ALA A 102 6.85 0.87 -4.06
CA ALA A 102 8.11 1.49 -4.48
C ALA A 102 8.29 2.94 -3.98
N ALA A 103 7.19 3.63 -3.70
CA ALA A 103 7.17 4.98 -3.16
C ALA A 103 7.01 5.04 -1.64
N SER A 104 6.87 3.89 -0.96
CA SER A 104 6.62 3.85 0.49
C SER A 104 7.71 4.59 1.27
N SER A 105 7.29 5.32 2.30
CA SER A 105 8.20 6.02 3.19
C SER A 105 8.91 5.03 4.10
N GLU A 106 10.25 5.15 4.22
CA GLU A 106 11.04 4.39 5.19
C GLU A 106 11.20 5.13 6.53
N GLU A 107 10.63 6.32 6.66
CA GLU A 107 10.68 7.06 7.91
C GLU A 107 9.95 6.31 9.04
N GLY A 108 10.72 5.68 9.89
CA GLY A 108 10.25 4.97 11.08
C GLY A 108 9.76 3.54 10.84
N THR A 109 9.96 2.99 9.66
CA THR A 109 9.81 1.58 9.37
C THR A 109 11.17 0.90 9.27
N ASP A 110 11.19 -0.43 9.46
CA ASP A 110 12.40 -1.24 9.28
C ASP A 110 12.99 -1.01 7.88
N GLN A 111 14.30 -0.74 7.80
CA GLN A 111 15.02 -0.58 6.53
C GLN A 111 14.93 -1.87 5.72
N GLY A 112 13.95 -2.01 4.91
CA GLY A 112 13.68 -3.22 4.15
C GLY A 112 12.22 -3.40 3.81
N ALA A 113 11.31 -2.72 4.50
CA ALA A 113 9.87 -2.83 4.24
C ALA A 113 9.51 -2.50 2.79
N ARG A 114 10.12 -1.50 2.20
CA ARG A 114 9.93 -1.17 0.78
C ARG A 114 10.35 -2.33 -0.13
N TYR A 115 11.52 -2.89 0.09
CA TYR A 115 11.99 -4.03 -0.69
C TYR A 115 11.06 -5.23 -0.52
N GLU A 116 10.71 -5.59 0.70
CA GLU A 116 9.80 -6.70 1.00
C GLU A 116 8.41 -6.50 0.37
N LEU A 117 7.89 -5.27 0.39
CA LEU A 117 6.60 -4.96 -0.23
C LEU A 117 6.65 -5.09 -1.74
N VAL A 118 7.69 -4.56 -2.39
CA VAL A 118 7.85 -4.70 -3.85
C VAL A 118 8.00 -6.17 -4.22
N GLU A 119 8.81 -6.93 -3.49
CA GLU A 119 8.96 -8.38 -3.69
C GLU A 119 7.62 -9.11 -3.51
N LEU A 120 6.90 -8.80 -2.43
CA LEU A 120 5.59 -9.41 -2.12
C LEU A 120 4.58 -9.20 -3.24
N VAL A 121 4.41 -7.98 -3.73
CA VAL A 121 3.45 -7.70 -4.80
C VAL A 121 3.87 -8.33 -6.13
N LEU A 122 5.17 -8.37 -6.43
CA LEU A 122 5.69 -9.06 -7.61
C LEU A 122 5.45 -10.58 -7.54
N ASP A 123 5.63 -11.19 -6.37
CA ASP A 123 5.36 -12.62 -6.13
C ASP A 123 3.87 -12.95 -6.31
N HIS A 124 2.98 -11.99 -6.12
CA HIS A 124 1.54 -12.12 -6.35
C HIS A 124 1.09 -11.65 -7.74
N GLY A 125 2.01 -11.45 -8.68
CA GLY A 125 1.70 -11.17 -10.07
C GLY A 125 1.56 -9.69 -10.43
N ALA A 126 2.13 -8.77 -9.63
CA ALA A 126 2.19 -7.36 -10.02
C ALA A 126 2.96 -7.19 -11.32
N ASP A 127 2.42 -6.39 -12.24
CA ASP A 127 3.10 -6.03 -13.47
C ASP A 127 4.16 -4.95 -13.19
N PRO A 128 5.47 -5.27 -13.34
CA PRO A 128 6.53 -4.31 -13.06
C PRO A 128 6.56 -3.13 -14.05
N ASN A 129 5.88 -3.23 -15.17
CA ASN A 129 5.79 -2.21 -16.21
C ASN A 129 4.47 -1.43 -16.20
N LEU A 130 3.56 -1.75 -15.29
CA LEU A 130 2.29 -1.05 -15.18
C LEU A 130 2.53 0.45 -14.94
N PRO A 131 2.05 1.34 -15.82
CA PRO A 131 2.17 2.77 -15.59
C PRO A 131 1.05 3.26 -14.64
N GLN A 132 1.40 4.15 -13.75
CA GLN A 132 0.40 4.96 -13.07
C GLN A 132 -0.07 6.13 -13.95
N GLY A 133 -1.03 6.90 -13.49
CA GLY A 133 -1.45 8.11 -14.21
C GLY A 133 -0.25 9.01 -14.54
N GLY A 134 -0.12 9.39 -15.82
CA GLY A 134 1.03 10.15 -16.30
C GLY A 134 2.21 9.32 -16.81
N GLY A 135 2.10 8.00 -16.84
CA GLY A 135 3.12 7.10 -17.41
C GLY A 135 4.29 6.75 -16.50
N PHE A 136 4.26 7.20 -15.25
CA PHE A 136 5.30 6.91 -14.25
C PHE A 136 5.19 5.46 -13.74
N ARG A 137 6.31 4.75 -13.65
CA ARG A 137 6.36 3.34 -13.24
C ARG A 137 7.06 3.15 -11.90
N ALA A 138 6.92 1.98 -11.31
CA ALA A 138 7.58 1.65 -10.04
C ALA A 138 9.12 1.83 -10.10
N ILE A 139 9.76 1.49 -11.24
CA ILE A 139 11.20 1.66 -11.42
C ILE A 139 11.62 3.14 -11.39
N ASP A 140 10.75 4.04 -11.84
CA ASP A 140 11.02 5.48 -11.80
C ASP A 140 11.00 5.99 -10.36
N ALA A 141 10.10 5.46 -9.52
CA ALA A 141 10.08 5.74 -8.08
C ALA A 141 11.37 5.26 -7.39
N ALA A 142 11.80 4.04 -7.68
CA ALA A 142 13.05 3.49 -7.13
C ALA A 142 14.26 4.36 -7.50
N ARG A 143 14.33 4.83 -8.74
CA ARG A 143 15.38 5.74 -9.22
C ARG A 143 15.35 7.09 -8.51
N GLN A 144 14.18 7.69 -8.36
CA GLN A 144 14.02 8.96 -7.64
C GLN A 144 14.44 8.86 -6.17
N ASN A 145 14.12 7.73 -5.54
CA ASN A 145 14.52 7.47 -4.15
C ASN A 145 15.98 7.06 -3.99
N GLY A 146 16.69 6.81 -5.10
CA GLY A 146 18.06 6.26 -5.08
C GLY A 146 18.13 4.82 -4.56
N ASP A 147 17.03 4.10 -4.57
CA ASP A 147 16.93 2.73 -4.05
C ASP A 147 17.40 1.71 -5.09
N LYS A 148 18.69 1.47 -5.12
CA LYS A 148 19.33 0.55 -6.07
C LYS A 148 18.89 -0.90 -5.90
N ARG A 149 18.53 -1.31 -4.68
CA ARG A 149 18.07 -2.68 -4.40
C ARG A 149 16.70 -2.93 -5.02
N VAL A 150 15.78 -1.99 -4.85
CA VAL A 150 14.44 -2.06 -5.45
C VAL A 150 14.53 -1.91 -6.97
N GLU A 151 15.37 -1.01 -7.50
CA GLU A 151 15.59 -0.87 -8.93
C GLU A 151 16.08 -2.19 -9.56
N GLN A 152 17.05 -2.85 -8.91
CA GLN A 152 17.56 -4.14 -9.37
C GLN A 152 16.50 -5.23 -9.33
N LEU A 153 15.76 -5.35 -8.22
CA LEU A 153 14.66 -6.31 -8.07
C LEU A 153 13.63 -6.16 -9.20
N LEU A 154 13.21 -4.92 -9.46
CA LEU A 154 12.24 -4.65 -10.54
C LEU A 154 12.78 -5.10 -11.91
N ARG A 155 14.05 -4.84 -12.21
CA ARG A 155 14.68 -5.30 -13.46
C ARG A 155 14.74 -6.82 -13.56
N GLU A 156 15.13 -7.50 -12.50
CA GLU A 156 15.17 -8.97 -12.42
C GLU A 156 13.78 -9.60 -12.63
N ARG A 157 12.73 -8.87 -12.29
CA ARG A 157 11.33 -9.29 -12.48
C ARG A 157 10.69 -8.75 -13.78
N GLY A 158 11.48 -8.17 -14.68
CA GLY A 158 11.04 -7.81 -16.02
C GLY A 158 10.71 -6.34 -16.26
N ALA A 159 11.04 -5.44 -15.33
CA ALA A 159 10.87 -4.01 -15.59
C ALA A 159 11.78 -3.55 -16.73
N ALA A 160 11.19 -2.89 -17.72
CA ALA A 160 11.91 -2.26 -18.82
C ALA A 160 12.58 -0.95 -18.38
N ASP A 161 13.61 -0.54 -19.10
CA ASP A 161 14.26 0.77 -18.91
C ASP A 161 13.41 1.94 -19.41
#